data_f421a291fa0c6ee29d54159fbc7470ba
#
_entry.id   f421a291fa0c6ee29d54159fbc7470ba
#
_cell.length_a   1.000
_cell.length_b   1.000
_cell.length_c   1.000
_cell.angle_alpha   90.00
_cell.angle_beta   90.00
_cell.angle_gamma   90.00
#
_symmetry.space_group_name_H-M   'P 1'
#
loop_
_entity.id
_entity.type
_entity.pdbx_description
1 polymer ?
#
loop_
_entity_poly.entity_id
_entity_poly.type
_entity_poly.pdbx_seq_one_letter_code
_entity_poly.pdbx_strand_id
1 'polypeptide(L)'
;ITDIKLNKEILYLNQGGYETLTETILPQNATGDHTVTWSSENTNIAKVSQSGTVSAVGPGQTNIVVRTSNGKVARCKVVIQAPLQSISLSEKDFTMTKGEEKTLTVSYNPSNTTDNKNISWTSSNSSVVSVFNGKIKANNPGFATISARCNGKVATTTVAVISPMTSIQLDKSTVSINPNDSTNLNVSY
;
A
#
# COMPACT_ATOMS: atom_id res chain seq x y z
N ILE A 1 40.33 -18.89 -22.37
CA ILE A 1 39.62 -17.87 -21.57
C ILE A 1 40.25 -17.79 -20.20
N THR A 2 40.67 -16.59 -19.79
CA THR A 2 41.29 -16.35 -18.48
C THR A 2 40.28 -15.73 -17.50
N ASP A 3 39.32 -14.95 -18.00
CA ASP A 3 38.30 -14.29 -17.19
C ASP A 3 37.01 -14.03 -18.01
N ILE A 4 35.92 -13.70 -17.30
CA ILE A 4 34.63 -13.23 -17.86
C ILE A 4 34.10 -12.10 -17.00
N LYS A 5 33.58 -11.04 -17.62
CA LYS A 5 33.02 -9.88 -16.96
C LYS A 5 31.61 -9.59 -17.47
N LEU A 6 30.78 -8.98 -16.65
CA LEU A 6 29.49 -8.44 -17.03
C LEU A 6 29.55 -6.92 -17.18
N ASN A 7 28.68 -6.37 -18.05
CA ASN A 7 28.55 -4.93 -18.22
C ASN A 7 27.99 -4.21 -16.99
N LYS A 8 27.38 -4.96 -16.05
CA LYS A 8 26.86 -4.46 -14.78
C LYS A 8 27.17 -5.41 -13.63
N GLU A 9 27.57 -4.86 -12.48
CA GLU A 9 27.73 -5.60 -11.22
C GLU A 9 26.45 -5.63 -10.42
N ILE A 10 25.60 -4.57 -10.55
CA ILE A 10 24.29 -4.45 -9.91
C ILE A 10 23.28 -3.99 -10.97
N LEU A 11 22.10 -4.59 -10.95
CA LEU A 11 20.95 -4.25 -11.80
C LEU A 11 19.73 -4.00 -10.93
N TYR A 12 19.09 -2.84 -11.10
CA TYR A 12 17.83 -2.47 -10.45
C TYR A 12 16.69 -2.55 -11.47
N LEU A 13 15.63 -3.30 -11.15
CA LEU A 13 14.44 -3.39 -11.98
C LEU A 13 13.19 -3.25 -11.12
N ASN A 14 12.12 -2.73 -11.72
CA ASN A 14 10.79 -2.87 -11.15
C ASN A 14 10.21 -4.23 -11.53
N GLN A 15 9.35 -4.79 -10.69
CA GLN A 15 8.64 -6.03 -10.98
C GLN A 15 7.94 -5.94 -12.35
N GLY A 16 8.10 -6.97 -13.18
CA GLY A 16 7.61 -7.04 -14.56
C GLY A 16 8.54 -6.38 -15.59
N GLY A 17 9.58 -5.66 -15.17
CA GLY A 17 10.59 -5.09 -16.07
C GLY A 17 11.61 -6.13 -16.55
N TYR A 18 12.39 -5.76 -17.56
CA TYR A 18 13.48 -6.59 -18.09
C TYR A 18 14.64 -5.74 -18.57
N GLU A 19 15.84 -6.32 -18.56
CA GLU A 19 17.06 -5.73 -19.12
C GLU A 19 18.03 -6.83 -19.54
N THR A 20 18.86 -6.56 -20.57
CA THR A 20 19.85 -7.51 -21.06
C THR A 20 21.21 -7.18 -20.47
N LEU A 21 21.81 -8.16 -19.80
CA LEU A 21 23.21 -8.17 -19.42
C LEU A 21 24.04 -8.71 -20.60
N THR A 22 25.23 -8.14 -20.76
CA THR A 22 26.21 -8.62 -21.76
C THR A 22 27.49 -9.02 -21.05
N GLU A 23 28.05 -10.14 -21.49
CA GLU A 23 29.34 -10.65 -21.03
C GLU A 23 30.47 -10.18 -21.92
N THR A 24 31.64 -10.11 -21.35
CA THR A 24 32.91 -9.91 -22.07
C THR A 24 33.90 -10.98 -21.62
N ILE A 25 34.33 -11.80 -22.56
CA ILE A 25 35.31 -12.84 -22.36
C ILE A 25 36.74 -12.21 -22.53
N LEU A 26 37.63 -12.59 -21.66
CA LEU A 26 38.99 -12.11 -21.66
C LEU A 26 40.02 -13.25 -21.80
N PRO A 27 41.14 -13.02 -22.52
CA PRO A 27 41.36 -11.87 -23.39
C PRO A 27 40.39 -11.89 -24.60
N GLN A 28 40.14 -10.75 -25.23
CA GLN A 28 39.19 -10.66 -26.37
C GLN A 28 39.62 -11.52 -27.59
N ASN A 29 40.88 -11.85 -27.69
CA ASN A 29 41.45 -12.73 -28.71
C ASN A 29 41.62 -14.18 -28.20
N ALA A 30 40.91 -14.58 -27.14
CA ALA A 30 40.94 -15.95 -26.65
C ALA A 30 40.52 -16.90 -27.78
N THR A 31 41.26 -18.01 -27.88
CA THR A 31 40.94 -19.10 -28.79
C THR A 31 40.18 -20.20 -28.05
N GLY A 32 39.27 -20.90 -28.75
CA GLY A 32 38.50 -22.02 -28.19
C GLY A 32 37.00 -21.75 -28.05
N ASP A 33 36.34 -22.53 -27.22
CA ASP A 33 34.89 -22.47 -27.02
C ASP A 33 34.49 -21.24 -26.17
N HIS A 34 33.73 -20.36 -26.78
CA HIS A 34 33.20 -19.12 -26.13
C HIS A 34 31.77 -19.30 -25.63
N THR A 35 31.27 -20.53 -25.59
CA THR A 35 29.92 -20.80 -25.07
C THR A 35 29.81 -20.41 -23.60
N VAL A 36 28.75 -19.70 -23.27
CA VAL A 36 28.42 -19.32 -21.90
C VAL A 36 27.05 -19.88 -21.49
N THR A 37 26.89 -20.12 -20.21
CA THR A 37 25.64 -20.56 -19.62
C THR A 37 25.18 -19.51 -18.62
N TRP A 38 23.95 -19.03 -18.78
CA TRP A 38 23.30 -18.10 -17.87
C TRP A 38 22.39 -18.83 -16.90
N SER A 39 22.39 -18.42 -15.64
CA SER A 39 21.51 -18.96 -14.61
C SER A 39 21.14 -17.89 -13.57
N SER A 40 20.03 -18.09 -12.90
CA SER A 40 19.59 -17.30 -11.75
C SER A 40 19.69 -18.14 -10.48
N GLU A 41 20.22 -17.57 -9.39
CA GLU A 41 20.25 -18.25 -8.08
C GLU A 41 18.84 -18.32 -7.43
N ASN A 42 17.89 -17.46 -7.86
CA ASN A 42 16.48 -17.53 -7.42
C ASN A 42 15.53 -17.07 -8.52
N THR A 43 14.92 -18.03 -9.21
CA THR A 43 14.00 -17.78 -10.33
C THR A 43 12.64 -17.19 -9.93
N ASN A 44 12.28 -17.18 -8.63
CA ASN A 44 11.09 -16.50 -8.13
C ASN A 44 11.30 -14.96 -8.01
N ILE A 45 12.56 -14.52 -7.99
CA ILE A 45 12.92 -13.10 -7.97
C ILE A 45 13.24 -12.61 -9.38
N ALA A 46 14.19 -13.27 -10.07
CA ALA A 46 14.54 -12.94 -11.45
C ALA A 46 14.83 -14.20 -12.26
N LYS A 47 14.46 -14.19 -13.53
CA LYS A 47 14.84 -15.20 -14.54
C LYS A 47 15.83 -14.57 -15.50
N VAL A 48 16.63 -15.42 -16.15
CA VAL A 48 17.55 -15.01 -17.21
C VAL A 48 17.44 -15.97 -18.39
N SER A 49 17.46 -15.42 -19.60
CA SER A 49 17.55 -16.20 -20.84
C SER A 49 19.01 -16.56 -21.16
N GLN A 50 19.21 -17.49 -22.10
CA GLN A 50 20.57 -17.80 -22.58
C GLN A 50 21.19 -16.67 -23.44
N SER A 51 20.42 -15.62 -23.75
CA SER A 51 20.91 -14.38 -24.37
C SER A 51 21.20 -13.26 -23.36
N GLY A 52 21.23 -13.57 -22.04
CA GLY A 52 21.52 -12.59 -20.98
C GLY A 52 20.34 -11.68 -20.61
N THR A 53 19.12 -11.86 -21.18
CA THR A 53 17.96 -11.04 -20.82
C THR A 53 17.44 -11.47 -19.46
N VAL A 54 17.49 -10.54 -18.48
CA VAL A 54 17.00 -10.69 -17.13
C VAL A 54 15.57 -10.18 -17.06
N SER A 55 14.65 -10.98 -16.52
CA SER A 55 13.24 -10.62 -16.31
C SER A 55 12.93 -10.59 -14.82
N ALA A 56 12.34 -9.48 -14.36
CA ALA A 56 11.97 -9.25 -12.96
C ALA A 56 10.63 -9.95 -12.63
N VAL A 57 10.68 -11.01 -11.82
CA VAL A 57 9.52 -11.84 -11.47
C VAL A 57 8.84 -11.35 -10.20
N GLY A 58 9.60 -11.20 -9.12
CA GLY A 58 9.10 -10.78 -7.81
C GLY A 58 10.08 -9.90 -7.06
N PRO A 59 9.60 -9.09 -6.09
CA PRO A 59 10.48 -8.21 -5.33
C PRO A 59 11.47 -8.99 -4.47
N GLY A 60 12.68 -8.47 -4.34
CA GLY A 60 13.75 -9.09 -3.58
C GLY A 60 15.11 -8.94 -4.26
N GLN A 61 16.09 -9.75 -3.86
CA GLN A 61 17.45 -9.74 -4.38
C GLN A 61 17.88 -11.16 -4.76
N THR A 62 18.59 -11.28 -5.89
CA THR A 62 19.20 -12.51 -6.35
C THR A 62 20.45 -12.19 -7.16
N ASN A 63 21.25 -13.22 -7.49
CA ASN A 63 22.33 -13.07 -8.44
C ASN A 63 21.97 -13.75 -9.76
N ILE A 64 22.29 -13.09 -10.86
CA ILE A 64 22.41 -13.67 -12.17
C ILE A 64 23.87 -14.07 -12.38
N VAL A 65 24.08 -15.26 -12.83
CA VAL A 65 25.40 -15.88 -12.97
C VAL A 65 25.60 -16.27 -14.43
N VAL A 66 26.73 -15.87 -14.99
CA VAL A 66 27.21 -16.37 -16.28
C VAL A 66 28.48 -17.20 -16.07
N ARG A 67 28.56 -18.32 -16.76
CA ARG A 67 29.69 -19.26 -16.66
C ARG A 67 30.17 -19.67 -18.06
N THR A 68 31.48 -19.64 -18.25
CA THR A 68 32.15 -20.17 -19.47
C THR A 68 32.31 -21.70 -19.39
N SER A 69 32.50 -22.34 -20.54
CA SER A 69 32.78 -23.79 -20.65
C SER A 69 33.99 -24.25 -19.81
N ASN A 70 35.03 -23.39 -19.65
CA ASN A 70 36.20 -23.69 -18.82
C ASN A 70 36.03 -23.23 -17.34
N GLY A 71 34.82 -22.90 -16.89
CA GLY A 71 34.50 -22.68 -15.49
C GLY A 71 34.69 -21.27 -14.95
N LYS A 72 35.04 -20.25 -15.78
CA LYS A 72 35.07 -18.86 -15.34
C LYS A 72 33.65 -18.34 -15.06
N VAL A 73 33.51 -17.48 -14.07
CA VAL A 73 32.19 -17.05 -13.58
C VAL A 73 32.16 -15.55 -13.33
N ALA A 74 31.13 -14.89 -13.82
CA ALA A 74 30.79 -13.53 -13.40
C ALA A 74 29.36 -13.49 -12.82
N ARG A 75 29.11 -12.53 -11.93
CA ARG A 75 27.84 -12.35 -11.24
C ARG A 75 27.37 -10.91 -11.35
N CYS A 76 26.06 -10.74 -11.51
CA CYS A 76 25.37 -9.47 -11.37
C CYS A 76 24.33 -9.61 -10.26
N LYS A 77 24.41 -8.74 -9.24
CA LYS A 77 23.37 -8.63 -8.22
C LYS A 77 22.14 -7.95 -8.81
N VAL A 78 21.00 -8.63 -8.80
CA VAL A 78 19.73 -8.09 -9.28
C VAL A 78 18.84 -7.74 -8.08
N VAL A 79 18.34 -6.49 -8.06
CA VAL A 79 17.44 -5.97 -7.04
C VAL A 79 16.12 -5.61 -7.71
N ILE A 80 15.06 -6.32 -7.34
CA ILE A 80 13.71 -6.10 -7.88
C ILE A 80 12.89 -5.31 -6.88
N GLN A 81 12.29 -4.21 -7.33
CA GLN A 81 11.42 -3.34 -6.57
C GLN A 81 9.98 -3.46 -7.04
N ALA A 82 9.04 -3.25 -6.10
CA ALA A 82 7.61 -3.11 -6.36
C ALA A 82 7.13 -1.81 -5.70
N PRO A 83 7.27 -0.67 -6.38
CA PRO A 83 6.91 0.62 -5.81
C PRO A 83 5.40 0.74 -5.58
N LEU A 84 5.00 1.45 -4.53
CA LEU A 84 3.61 1.68 -4.17
C LEU A 84 2.91 2.55 -5.23
N GLN A 85 1.83 2.03 -5.81
CA GLN A 85 1.03 2.72 -6.83
C GLN A 85 -0.17 3.43 -6.21
N SER A 86 -0.88 2.77 -5.29
CA SER A 86 -2.04 3.33 -4.60
C SER A 86 -2.27 2.66 -3.24
N ILE A 87 -3.07 3.32 -2.40
CA ILE A 87 -3.63 2.75 -1.17
C ILE A 87 -5.15 2.89 -1.19
N SER A 88 -5.85 2.04 -0.45
CA SER A 88 -7.28 2.12 -0.23
C SER A 88 -7.63 1.84 1.23
N LEU A 89 -8.75 2.38 1.70
CA LEU A 89 -9.27 2.12 3.04
C LEU A 89 -10.26 0.94 3.01
N SER A 90 -10.39 0.25 4.13
CA SER A 90 -11.31 -0.87 4.32
C SER A 90 -12.78 -0.50 4.16
N GLU A 91 -13.10 0.78 4.33
CA GLU A 91 -14.46 1.29 4.22
C GLU A 91 -14.49 2.62 3.49
N LYS A 92 -15.58 2.82 2.75
CA LYS A 92 -15.85 4.03 1.99
C LYS A 92 -17.19 4.60 2.45
N ASP A 93 -17.18 5.85 2.88
CA ASP A 93 -18.34 6.66 3.30
C ASP A 93 -19.38 5.87 4.13
N PHE A 94 -19.35 6.05 5.44
CA PHE A 94 -20.19 5.30 6.37
C PHE A 94 -20.65 6.18 7.53
N THR A 95 -21.61 5.64 8.30
CA THR A 95 -22.18 6.31 9.46
C THR A 95 -21.74 5.62 10.75
N MET A 96 -21.48 6.42 11.78
CA MET A 96 -21.22 5.98 13.15
C MET A 96 -22.17 6.67 14.12
N THR A 97 -22.46 5.99 15.22
CA THR A 97 -23.20 6.59 16.34
C THR A 97 -22.21 7.29 17.27
N LYS A 98 -22.62 8.42 17.86
CA LYS A 98 -21.79 9.13 18.87
C LYS A 98 -21.30 8.17 19.95
N GLY A 99 -20.00 8.22 20.22
CA GLY A 99 -19.31 7.34 21.18
C GLY A 99 -18.75 6.04 20.58
N GLU A 100 -19.18 5.67 19.38
CA GLU A 100 -18.70 4.45 18.70
C GLU A 100 -17.22 4.58 18.32
N GLU A 101 -16.51 3.45 18.37
CA GLU A 101 -15.13 3.33 17.91
C GLU A 101 -15.03 2.27 16.81
N LYS A 102 -14.16 2.51 15.83
CA LYS A 102 -13.94 1.60 14.71
C LYS A 102 -12.48 1.65 14.25
N THR A 103 -11.99 0.57 13.68
CA THR A 103 -10.63 0.53 13.12
C THR A 103 -10.71 0.47 11.60
N LEU A 104 -10.08 1.43 10.94
CA LEU A 104 -9.86 1.45 9.49
C LEU A 104 -8.52 0.78 9.20
N THR A 105 -8.51 -0.08 8.19
CA THR A 105 -7.28 -0.71 7.67
C THR A 105 -6.95 -0.17 6.30
N VAL A 106 -5.66 -0.24 5.93
CA VAL A 106 -5.15 0.21 4.64
C VAL A 106 -4.72 -1.00 3.82
N SER A 107 -5.19 -1.07 2.58
CA SER A 107 -4.70 -2.00 1.58
C SER A 107 -3.76 -1.29 0.62
N TYR A 108 -2.72 -1.99 0.17
CA TYR A 108 -1.65 -1.48 -0.68
C TYR A 108 -1.74 -2.11 -2.07
N ASN A 109 -1.48 -1.32 -3.10
CA ASN A 109 -1.36 -1.82 -4.46
C ASN A 109 0.00 -1.38 -5.05
N PRO A 110 0.88 -2.32 -5.43
CA PRO A 110 0.75 -3.77 -5.22
C PRO A 110 0.86 -4.15 -3.72
N SER A 111 0.23 -5.26 -3.31
CA SER A 111 0.23 -5.71 -1.91
C SER A 111 1.63 -6.08 -1.39
N ASN A 112 2.52 -6.51 -2.30
CA ASN A 112 3.93 -6.85 -2.07
C ASN A 112 4.87 -5.66 -2.26
N THR A 113 4.36 -4.41 -2.17
CA THR A 113 5.19 -3.21 -2.34
C THR A 113 6.45 -3.26 -1.45
N THR A 114 7.58 -2.82 -2.02
CA THR A 114 8.87 -2.69 -1.33
C THR A 114 9.02 -1.34 -0.63
N ASP A 115 8.09 -0.42 -0.85
CA ASP A 115 8.09 0.89 -0.23
C ASP A 115 7.73 0.81 1.26
N ASN A 116 8.13 1.84 2.00
CA ASN A 116 7.79 1.96 3.41
C ASN A 116 6.25 2.07 3.57
N LYS A 117 5.69 1.27 4.48
CA LYS A 117 4.26 1.19 4.76
C LYS A 117 3.82 2.06 5.95
N ASN A 118 4.63 3.02 6.38
CA ASN A 118 4.25 3.96 7.43
C ASN A 118 3.09 4.84 6.97
N ILE A 119 2.02 4.86 7.76
CA ILE A 119 0.82 5.60 7.46
C ILE A 119 0.68 6.78 8.42
N SER A 120 0.43 7.96 7.87
CA SER A 120 -0.05 9.10 8.64
C SER A 120 -1.56 9.23 8.48
N TRP A 121 -2.24 9.40 9.61
CA TRP A 121 -3.69 9.55 9.68
C TRP A 121 -4.07 10.97 10.07
N THR A 122 -5.08 11.52 9.41
CA THR A 122 -5.64 12.83 9.75
C THR A 122 -7.16 12.82 9.65
N SER A 123 -7.81 13.64 10.47
CA SER A 123 -9.22 13.97 10.41
C SER A 123 -9.40 15.42 10.00
N SER A 124 -10.34 15.71 9.11
CA SER A 124 -10.70 17.09 8.74
C SER A 124 -11.38 17.84 9.88
N ASN A 125 -11.98 17.10 10.82
CA ASN A 125 -12.62 17.64 12.02
C ASN A 125 -12.54 16.65 13.18
N SER A 126 -11.52 16.78 14.02
CA SER A 126 -11.28 15.89 15.15
C SER A 126 -12.30 16.02 16.29
N SER A 127 -13.07 17.14 16.33
CA SER A 127 -14.17 17.30 17.28
C SER A 127 -15.39 16.43 16.89
N VAL A 128 -15.55 16.07 15.61
CA VAL A 128 -16.56 15.15 15.10
C VAL A 128 -16.06 13.71 15.12
N VAL A 129 -14.89 13.45 14.49
CA VAL A 129 -14.24 12.14 14.49
C VAL A 129 -12.75 12.32 14.74
N SER A 130 -12.23 11.76 15.81
CA SER A 130 -10.80 11.67 16.05
C SER A 130 -10.23 10.39 15.44
N VAL A 131 -8.93 10.42 15.06
CA VAL A 131 -8.22 9.25 14.49
C VAL A 131 -6.83 9.12 15.11
N PHE A 132 -6.46 7.89 15.47
CA PHE A 132 -5.12 7.54 15.93
C PHE A 132 -4.75 6.13 15.46
N ASN A 133 -3.69 6.01 14.65
CA ASN A 133 -3.23 4.74 14.08
C ASN A 133 -4.34 3.89 13.43
N GLY A 134 -5.25 4.55 12.68
CA GLY A 134 -6.38 3.90 12.02
C GLY A 134 -7.59 3.66 12.93
N LYS A 135 -7.45 3.76 14.25
CA LYS A 135 -8.59 3.70 15.17
C LYS A 135 -9.28 5.05 15.19
N ILE A 136 -10.55 5.09 14.85
CA ILE A 136 -11.41 6.27 14.84
C ILE A 136 -12.42 6.21 15.97
N LYS A 137 -12.81 7.40 16.47
CA LYS A 137 -13.84 7.56 17.49
C LYS A 137 -14.80 8.68 17.10
N ALA A 138 -16.08 8.36 17.13
CA ALA A 138 -17.17 9.31 16.90
C ALA A 138 -17.43 10.17 18.15
N ASN A 139 -17.05 11.45 18.13
CA ASN A 139 -17.11 12.32 19.29
C ASN A 139 -18.41 13.13 19.33
N ASN A 140 -18.77 13.79 18.23
CA ASN A 140 -19.98 14.62 18.15
C ASN A 140 -20.67 14.45 16.78
N PRO A 141 -22.00 14.67 16.69
CA PRO A 141 -22.71 14.65 15.43
C PRO A 141 -22.12 15.61 14.39
N GLY A 142 -22.12 15.19 13.12
CA GLY A 142 -21.58 15.96 12.01
C GLY A 142 -20.86 15.07 11.00
N PHE A 143 -20.03 15.69 10.17
CA PHE A 143 -19.23 15.01 9.14
C PHE A 143 -17.74 15.27 9.35
N ALA A 144 -16.94 14.25 9.12
CA ALA A 144 -15.49 14.37 9.05
C ALA A 144 -14.92 13.45 7.97
N THR A 145 -13.91 13.94 7.24
CA THR A 145 -13.14 13.13 6.30
C THR A 145 -11.89 12.61 7.00
N ILE A 146 -11.73 11.30 7.03
CA ILE A 146 -10.52 10.64 7.50
C ILE A 146 -9.61 10.39 6.30
N SER A 147 -8.35 10.77 6.42
CA SER A 147 -7.33 10.58 5.38
C SER A 147 -6.18 9.73 5.91
N ALA A 148 -5.80 8.72 5.12
CA ALA A 148 -4.57 7.95 5.29
C ALA A 148 -3.58 8.35 4.20
N ARG A 149 -2.31 8.59 4.57
CA ARG A 149 -1.23 8.94 3.63
C ARG A 149 -0.06 7.98 3.82
N CYS A 150 0.47 7.49 2.72
CA CYS A 150 1.62 6.60 2.68
C CYS A 150 2.42 6.88 1.40
N ASN A 151 3.70 7.25 1.51
CA ASN A 151 4.60 7.45 0.37
C ASN A 151 4.00 8.36 -0.74
N GLY A 152 3.37 9.47 -0.34
CA GLY A 152 2.70 10.41 -1.26
C GLY A 152 1.35 9.94 -1.82
N LYS A 153 0.92 8.69 -1.53
CA LYS A 153 -0.41 8.18 -1.88
C LYS A 153 -1.41 8.53 -0.78
N VAL A 154 -2.65 8.76 -1.15
CA VAL A 154 -3.72 9.20 -0.23
C VAL A 154 -4.97 8.36 -0.48
N ALA A 155 -5.61 7.92 0.61
CA ALA A 155 -6.96 7.37 0.59
C ALA A 155 -7.81 8.10 1.63
N THR A 156 -9.07 8.35 1.31
CA THR A 156 -10.00 9.09 2.15
C THR A 156 -11.33 8.37 2.30
N THR A 157 -12.00 8.60 3.43
CA THR A 157 -13.37 8.18 3.69
C THR A 157 -14.10 9.27 4.46
N THR A 158 -15.38 9.48 4.15
CA THR A 158 -16.23 10.40 4.90
C THR A 158 -17.00 9.63 5.95
N VAL A 159 -16.98 10.13 7.17
CA VAL A 159 -17.72 9.57 8.31
C VAL A 159 -18.81 10.55 8.71
N ALA A 160 -20.07 10.09 8.69
CA ALA A 160 -21.19 10.80 9.26
C ALA A 160 -21.43 10.31 10.70
N VAL A 161 -21.41 11.20 11.66
CA VAL A 161 -21.74 10.85 13.05
C VAL A 161 -23.16 11.33 13.38
N ILE A 162 -23.96 10.40 13.84
CA ILE A 162 -25.34 10.65 14.27
C ILE A 162 -25.45 10.46 15.79
N SER A 163 -26.43 11.16 16.38
CA SER A 163 -26.87 10.94 17.76
C SER A 163 -28.36 10.61 17.70
N PRO A 164 -28.72 9.31 17.78
CA PRO A 164 -30.12 8.93 17.77
C PRO A 164 -30.89 9.56 18.95
N MET A 165 -32.12 9.96 18.69
CA MET A 165 -33.02 10.37 19.75
C MET A 165 -33.30 9.15 20.66
N THR A 166 -33.06 9.32 21.96
CA THR A 166 -33.24 8.24 22.95
C THR A 166 -34.56 8.32 23.70
N SER A 167 -35.18 9.50 23.76
CA SER A 167 -36.46 9.72 24.40
C SER A 167 -37.15 10.95 23.84
N ILE A 168 -38.43 11.04 24.05
CA ILE A 168 -39.24 12.21 23.81
C ILE A 168 -40.12 12.44 25.05
N GLN A 169 -40.18 13.68 25.49
CA GLN A 169 -40.96 14.03 26.68
C GLN A 169 -41.77 15.30 26.38
N LEU A 170 -42.99 15.34 26.95
CA LEU A 170 -43.77 16.55 27.02
C LEU A 170 -43.46 17.32 28.32
N ASP A 171 -43.53 18.63 28.25
CA ASP A 171 -43.33 19.52 29.41
C ASP A 171 -44.44 19.36 30.45
N LYS A 172 -45.59 18.78 30.05
CA LYS A 172 -46.77 18.52 30.92
C LYS A 172 -47.30 17.08 30.68
N SER A 173 -47.50 16.36 31.76
CA SER A 173 -48.09 15.02 31.74
C SER A 173 -49.62 15.07 31.69
N THR A 174 -50.25 16.14 32.18
CA THR A 174 -51.65 16.42 32.19
C THR A 174 -51.94 17.90 31.90
N VAL A 175 -52.98 18.18 31.15
CA VAL A 175 -53.42 19.53 30.82
C VAL A 175 -54.92 19.58 31.06
N SER A 176 -55.38 20.57 31.83
CA SER A 176 -56.79 20.90 31.97
C SER A 176 -57.04 22.28 31.36
N ILE A 177 -57.98 22.37 30.45
CA ILE A 177 -58.39 23.60 29.75
C ILE A 177 -59.90 23.72 29.77
N ASN A 178 -60.42 24.97 29.82
CA ASN A 178 -61.83 25.21 29.66
C ASN A 178 -62.27 25.15 28.20
N PRO A 179 -63.55 25.00 27.89
CA PRO A 179 -64.06 25.11 26.52
C PRO A 179 -63.62 26.43 25.88
N ASN A 180 -63.06 26.33 24.64
CA ASN A 180 -62.50 27.40 23.82
C ASN A 180 -61.13 27.97 24.31
N ASP A 181 -60.52 27.41 25.36
CA ASP A 181 -59.12 27.71 25.73
C ASP A 181 -58.13 26.89 24.91
N SER A 182 -56.89 27.36 24.79
CA SER A 182 -55.76 26.66 24.20
C SER A 182 -54.54 26.76 25.08
N THR A 183 -53.70 25.75 25.02
CA THR A 183 -52.38 25.76 25.67
C THR A 183 -51.34 25.11 24.79
N ASN A 184 -50.10 25.58 24.88
CA ASN A 184 -49.00 24.96 24.17
C ASN A 184 -48.41 23.82 25.00
N LEU A 185 -48.07 22.72 24.30
CA LEU A 185 -47.26 21.63 24.81
C LEU A 185 -45.89 21.69 24.10
N ASN A 186 -44.83 21.70 24.90
CA ASN A 186 -43.45 21.67 24.39
C ASN A 186 -42.92 20.25 24.43
N VAL A 187 -42.17 19.90 23.39
CA VAL A 187 -41.48 18.63 23.28
C VAL A 187 -39.98 18.84 23.52
N SER A 188 -39.43 18.01 24.39
CA SER A 188 -37.99 17.89 24.56
C SER A 188 -37.50 16.51 24.11
N TYR A 189 -36.31 16.45 23.58
CA TYR A 189 -35.65 15.23 23.04
C TYR A 189 -34.15 15.30 23.20
#